data_44a49a5a488fed400078732bc3fdb13b
#
_entry.id   44a49a5a488fed400078732bc3fdb13b
#
_cell.length_a   1.000
_cell.length_b   1.000
_cell.length_c   1.000
_cell.angle_alpha   90.00
_cell.angle_beta   90.00
_cell.angle_gamma   90.00
#
_symmetry.space_group_name_H-M   'P 1'
#
loop_
_entity.id
_entity.type
_entity.pdbx_description
1 polymer ?
#
loop_
_entity_poly.entity_id
_entity_poly.type
_entity_poly.pdbx_seq_one_letter_code
_entity_poly.pdbx_strand_id
1 'polypeptide(L)'
;DGTASLTVYDQNTSFSGEVTGWFADVIKDKFDISLTFKSADSSTFAAYTEQGTLGDIIVFSNENNYVTACNAGALLDWEYADCLKNYAPYINEHYQDSLSRTRSLNENNKIYGISGNISLDTDKHSDFDIIPYVRWDLYSALGYPSVNTLEDFESVISDMVSLASSDSGNVTGISLFTSWDNNMLACASAIASMYGYTEWGTGFYNINTDTYESCTAKDGIYIRALRFFNSLYRKGLIDKDSMSQTYDITTKDYEKGNAVFSLYSTLASGYNSATHIAQGKSMMPLVAADFKPECSQNSIYGSQYIWSVASNAKYPERCFEFINWMFSPDGILTTTYGPQSLTWDYDSEGLPYITDFGYECLTNTST
;
A
#
# COMPACT_ATOMS: atom_id res chain seq x y z
N ASP A 1 -1.87 34.64 -18.76
CA ASP A 1 -3.04 33.91 -19.24
C ASP A 1 -2.56 32.75 -20.12
N GLY A 2 -2.36 31.61 -19.54
CA GLY A 2 -1.97 30.37 -20.20
C GLY A 2 -1.79 29.27 -19.18
N THR A 3 -1.89 27.99 -19.61
CA THR A 3 -1.73 26.82 -18.77
C THR A 3 -0.39 26.87 -18.03
N ALA A 4 -0.42 26.78 -16.70
CA ALA A 4 0.79 26.76 -15.88
C ALA A 4 1.43 25.39 -15.93
N SER A 5 2.69 25.32 -16.37
CA SER A 5 3.45 24.07 -16.36
C SER A 5 4.13 23.90 -15.00
N LEU A 6 3.78 22.84 -14.28
CA LEU A 6 4.37 22.49 -12.99
C LEU A 6 5.27 21.26 -13.13
N THR A 7 6.42 21.30 -12.47
CA THR A 7 7.34 20.18 -12.41
C THR A 7 7.16 19.45 -11.07
N VAL A 8 6.94 18.14 -11.13
CA VAL A 8 6.82 17.27 -9.96
C VAL A 8 8.06 16.40 -9.83
N TYR A 9 8.72 16.47 -8.69
CA TYR A 9 9.79 15.56 -8.29
C TYR A 9 9.22 14.57 -7.28
N ASP A 10 8.95 13.36 -7.75
CA ASP A 10 8.38 12.31 -6.92
C ASP A 10 9.39 11.17 -6.72
N GLN A 11 9.78 10.95 -5.46
CA GLN A 11 10.74 9.90 -5.09
C GLN A 11 10.14 8.49 -5.07
N ASN A 12 8.83 8.35 -5.30
CA ASN A 12 8.13 7.06 -5.21
C ASN A 12 7.79 6.48 -6.59
N THR A 13 8.15 7.19 -7.67
CA THR A 13 7.87 6.74 -9.03
C THR A 13 9.14 6.71 -9.89
N SER A 14 9.19 5.76 -10.82
CA SER A 14 10.17 5.75 -11.92
C SER A 14 9.69 6.51 -13.15
N PHE A 15 8.44 6.99 -13.16
CA PHE A 15 7.89 7.74 -14.28
C PHE A 15 8.59 9.09 -14.44
N SER A 16 8.90 9.45 -15.68
CA SER A 16 9.48 10.75 -16.05
C SER A 16 8.87 11.17 -17.38
N GLY A 17 8.45 12.43 -17.47
CA GLY A 17 7.83 12.99 -18.65
C GLY A 17 6.54 13.75 -18.34
N GLU A 18 5.89 14.23 -19.38
CA GLU A 18 4.62 14.95 -19.30
C GLU A 18 3.46 13.97 -19.02
N VAL A 19 2.56 14.35 -18.12
CA VAL A 19 1.32 13.62 -17.86
C VAL A 19 0.36 13.84 -19.03
N THR A 20 -0.18 12.74 -19.55
CA THR A 20 -1.11 12.72 -20.68
C THR A 20 -2.36 11.91 -20.36
N GLY A 21 -3.32 11.92 -21.29
CA GLY A 21 -4.57 11.16 -21.12
C GLY A 21 -5.57 11.87 -20.21
N TRP A 22 -6.59 11.13 -19.79
CA TRP A 22 -7.74 11.66 -19.07
C TRP A 22 -7.38 12.48 -17.82
N PHE A 23 -6.34 12.09 -17.09
CA PHE A 23 -5.93 12.82 -15.89
C PHE A 23 -5.36 14.20 -16.23
N ALA A 24 -4.56 14.29 -17.31
CA ALA A 24 -4.07 15.58 -17.82
C ALA A 24 -5.22 16.51 -18.21
N ASP A 25 -6.27 15.98 -18.84
CA ASP A 25 -7.45 16.75 -19.21
C ASP A 25 -8.20 17.25 -17.97
N VAL A 26 -8.40 16.40 -16.96
CA VAL A 26 -9.05 16.76 -15.69
C VAL A 26 -8.32 17.89 -14.98
N ILE A 27 -6.99 17.80 -14.81
CA ILE A 27 -6.22 18.82 -14.10
C ILE A 27 -6.11 20.12 -14.89
N LYS A 28 -6.08 20.03 -16.20
CA LYS A 28 -6.12 21.21 -17.08
C LYS A 28 -7.45 21.94 -16.95
N ASP A 29 -8.57 21.22 -17.00
CA ASP A 29 -9.91 21.82 -16.89
C ASP A 29 -10.16 22.42 -15.51
N LYS A 30 -9.67 21.77 -14.43
CA LYS A 30 -9.90 22.24 -13.05
C LYS A 30 -8.97 23.39 -12.64
N PHE A 31 -7.69 23.32 -13.02
CA PHE A 31 -6.64 24.19 -12.46
C PHE A 31 -5.86 24.98 -13.51
N ASP A 32 -6.12 24.74 -14.79
CA ASP A 32 -5.32 25.30 -15.90
C ASP A 32 -3.81 25.00 -15.72
N ILE A 33 -3.48 23.75 -15.36
CA ILE A 33 -2.12 23.26 -15.18
C ILE A 33 -1.80 22.09 -16.10
N SER A 34 -0.51 21.93 -16.39
CA SER A 34 0.09 20.70 -16.91
C SER A 34 1.18 20.21 -15.96
N LEU A 35 1.35 18.90 -15.84
CA LEU A 35 2.36 18.29 -14.96
C LEU A 35 3.45 17.60 -15.78
N THR A 36 4.70 17.83 -15.40
CA THR A 36 5.85 17.09 -15.91
C THR A 36 6.60 16.47 -14.75
N PHE A 37 6.70 15.14 -14.72
CA PHE A 37 7.43 14.43 -13.70
C PHE A 37 8.91 14.36 -14.02
N LYS A 38 9.74 14.53 -13.00
CA LYS A 38 11.15 14.19 -13.00
C LYS A 38 11.34 12.90 -12.24
N SER A 39 12.06 11.95 -12.85
CA SER A 39 12.44 10.75 -12.11
C SER A 39 13.44 11.14 -11.01
N ALA A 40 13.26 10.48 -9.87
CA ALA A 40 14.09 10.69 -8.71
C ALA A 40 14.93 9.45 -8.45
N ASP A 41 16.25 9.62 -8.40
CA ASP A 41 17.12 8.68 -7.74
C ASP A 41 17.79 9.34 -6.54
N SER A 42 18.21 8.53 -5.57
CA SER A 42 18.85 9.03 -4.36
C SER A 42 20.14 9.81 -4.63
N SER A 43 20.80 9.59 -5.77
CA SER A 43 22.05 10.25 -6.13
C SER A 43 21.82 11.67 -6.65
N THR A 44 20.68 11.95 -7.23
CA THR A 44 20.34 13.27 -7.78
C THR A 44 19.69 14.20 -6.75
N PHE A 45 19.09 13.66 -5.69
CA PHE A 45 18.36 14.44 -4.69
C PHE A 45 19.22 15.51 -4.02
N ALA A 46 20.42 15.17 -3.55
CA ALA A 46 21.32 16.12 -2.89
C ALA A 46 21.71 17.27 -3.85
N ALA A 47 22.07 16.95 -5.08
CA ALA A 47 22.44 17.93 -6.10
C ALA A 47 21.25 18.84 -6.46
N TYR A 48 20.06 18.32 -6.62
CA TYR A 48 18.86 19.11 -6.92
C TYR A 48 18.45 20.00 -5.74
N THR A 49 18.63 19.53 -4.51
CA THR A 49 18.36 20.32 -3.30
C THR A 49 19.33 21.50 -3.21
N GLU A 50 20.65 21.29 -3.40
CA GLU A 50 21.65 22.34 -3.38
C GLU A 50 21.47 23.37 -4.50
N GLN A 51 21.04 22.92 -5.67
CA GLN A 51 20.83 23.78 -6.85
C GLN A 51 19.46 24.47 -6.85
N GLY A 52 18.54 24.10 -5.93
CA GLY A 52 17.17 24.59 -5.95
C GLY A 52 16.40 24.17 -7.22
N THR A 53 16.66 22.96 -7.74
CA THR A 53 16.06 22.44 -8.98
C THR A 53 15.18 21.20 -8.76
N LEU A 54 14.67 21.01 -7.56
CA LEU A 54 13.75 19.91 -7.24
C LEU A 54 12.44 19.96 -8.05
N GLY A 55 12.02 21.13 -8.50
CA GLY A 55 10.75 21.31 -9.22
C GLY A 55 9.81 22.22 -8.44
N ASP A 56 8.53 22.23 -8.78
CA ASP A 56 7.51 23.04 -8.09
C ASP A 56 6.83 22.25 -6.97
N ILE A 57 6.52 20.97 -7.19
CA ILE A 57 5.93 20.03 -6.21
C ILE A 57 6.95 18.91 -5.95
N ILE A 58 7.14 18.58 -4.68
CA ILE A 58 8.07 17.53 -4.27
C ILE A 58 7.29 16.50 -3.45
N VAL A 59 7.42 15.20 -3.79
CA VAL A 59 6.88 14.08 -3.02
C VAL A 59 8.04 13.25 -2.50
N PHE A 60 8.28 13.34 -1.20
CA PHE A 60 9.35 12.60 -0.54
C PHE A 60 8.97 11.15 -0.27
N SER A 61 9.93 10.25 -0.34
CA SER A 61 9.76 8.82 0.01
C SER A 61 9.97 8.53 1.50
N ASN A 62 10.60 9.46 2.21
CA ASN A 62 10.92 9.31 3.63
C ASN A 62 11.12 10.67 4.32
N GLU A 63 11.01 10.66 5.65
CA GLU A 63 11.13 11.85 6.49
C GLU A 63 12.53 12.47 6.47
N ASN A 64 13.60 11.68 6.33
CA ASN A 64 14.97 12.20 6.33
C ASN A 64 15.21 13.12 5.14
N ASN A 65 14.70 12.76 3.96
CA ASN A 65 14.81 13.61 2.78
C ASN A 65 14.00 14.90 2.92
N TYR A 66 12.81 14.82 3.51
CA TYR A 66 12.01 15.99 3.82
C TYR A 66 12.74 16.94 4.78
N VAL A 67 13.28 16.44 5.89
CA VAL A 67 14.04 17.24 6.87
C VAL A 67 15.29 17.85 6.23
N THR A 68 15.97 17.10 5.37
CA THR A 68 17.12 17.62 4.62
C THR A 68 16.73 18.81 3.74
N ALA A 69 15.62 18.71 3.01
CA ALA A 69 15.11 19.80 2.18
C ALA A 69 14.63 21.01 3.01
N CYS A 70 13.99 20.78 4.18
CA CYS A 70 13.66 21.85 5.13
C CYS A 70 14.90 22.63 5.57
N ASN A 71 15.95 21.92 5.99
CA ASN A 71 17.18 22.52 6.49
C ASN A 71 17.96 23.26 5.40
N ALA A 72 17.85 22.82 4.15
CA ALA A 72 18.42 23.51 2.98
C ALA A 72 17.62 24.76 2.55
N GLY A 73 16.45 25.04 3.14
CA GLY A 73 15.56 26.13 2.73
C GLY A 73 14.92 25.91 1.35
N ALA A 74 14.87 24.65 0.89
CA ALA A 74 14.35 24.30 -0.43
C ALA A 74 12.81 24.29 -0.50
N LEU A 75 12.12 24.35 0.64
CA LEU A 75 10.66 24.23 0.74
C LEU A 75 10.02 25.56 1.15
N LEU A 76 8.82 25.79 0.60
CA LEU A 76 7.98 26.92 0.95
C LEU A 76 7.27 26.66 2.30
N ASP A 77 7.33 27.64 3.20
CA ASP A 77 6.54 27.62 4.42
C ASP A 77 5.04 27.83 4.07
N TRP A 78 4.20 26.83 4.39
CA TRP A 78 2.79 26.81 4.01
C TRP A 78 1.95 27.87 4.74
N GLU A 79 2.46 28.38 5.87
CA GLU A 79 1.81 29.48 6.59
C GLU A 79 2.26 30.86 6.06
N TYR A 80 3.30 30.91 5.25
CA TYR A 80 3.75 32.17 4.63
C TYR A 80 2.66 32.71 3.70
N ALA A 81 2.32 33.99 3.87
CA ALA A 81 1.28 34.70 3.14
C ALA A 81 -0.11 33.98 3.19
N ASP A 82 -0.40 33.26 4.28
CA ASP A 82 -1.64 32.48 4.45
C ASP A 82 -1.90 31.47 3.32
N CYS A 83 -0.87 30.93 2.66
CA CYS A 83 -1.01 30.01 1.53
C CYS A 83 -1.88 28.80 1.88
N LEU A 84 -1.62 28.16 3.04
CA LEU A 84 -2.40 27.02 3.51
C LEU A 84 -3.89 27.34 3.61
N LYS A 85 -4.22 28.49 4.21
CA LYS A 85 -5.60 28.91 4.42
C LYS A 85 -6.29 29.32 3.12
N ASN A 86 -5.59 30.04 2.23
CA ASN A 86 -6.17 30.64 1.05
C ASN A 86 -6.27 29.64 -0.13
N TYR A 87 -5.30 28.74 -0.29
CA TYR A 87 -5.18 27.86 -1.45
C TYR A 87 -5.27 26.38 -1.13
N ALA A 88 -5.20 26.01 0.16
CA ALA A 88 -5.39 24.64 0.61
C ALA A 88 -6.39 24.52 1.78
N PRO A 89 -7.61 25.10 1.66
CA PRO A 89 -8.56 25.18 2.76
C PRO A 89 -9.04 23.82 3.24
N TYR A 90 -9.22 22.83 2.37
CA TYR A 90 -9.63 21.48 2.77
C TYR A 90 -8.56 20.81 3.66
N ILE A 91 -7.30 20.90 3.24
CA ILE A 91 -6.17 20.42 4.06
C ILE A 91 -6.12 21.13 5.40
N ASN A 92 -6.26 22.46 5.38
CA ASN A 92 -6.23 23.26 6.61
C ASN A 92 -7.38 22.92 7.56
N GLU A 93 -8.54 22.54 7.07
CA GLU A 93 -9.70 22.21 7.92
C GLU A 93 -9.64 20.77 8.45
N HIS A 94 -9.21 19.80 7.64
CA HIS A 94 -9.40 18.38 7.92
C HIS A 94 -8.13 17.62 8.37
N TYR A 95 -6.91 18.15 8.12
CA TYR A 95 -5.67 17.39 8.31
C TYR A 95 -4.71 18.00 9.33
N GLN A 96 -5.23 18.62 10.38
CA GLN A 96 -4.42 19.32 11.40
C GLN A 96 -3.41 18.42 12.12
N ASP A 97 -3.73 17.14 12.35
CA ASP A 97 -2.82 16.19 12.99
C ASP A 97 -1.60 15.91 12.10
N SER A 98 -1.83 15.70 10.80
CA SER A 98 -0.75 15.52 9.84
C SER A 98 0.13 16.77 9.69
N LEU A 99 -0.49 17.94 9.63
CA LEU A 99 0.25 19.22 9.59
C LEU A 99 1.08 19.43 10.87
N SER A 100 0.54 19.07 12.03
CA SER A 100 1.27 19.14 13.30
C SER A 100 2.46 18.18 13.33
N ARG A 101 2.30 16.97 12.77
CA ARG A 101 3.39 16.02 12.62
C ARG A 101 4.50 16.57 11.74
N THR A 102 4.19 17.03 10.52
CA THR A 102 5.21 17.56 9.61
C THR A 102 5.90 18.80 10.16
N ARG A 103 5.19 19.62 10.93
CA ARG A 103 5.77 20.72 11.71
C ARG A 103 6.80 20.23 12.72
N SER A 104 6.51 19.17 13.45
CA SER A 104 7.40 18.65 14.50
C SER A 104 8.66 17.96 13.96
N LEU A 105 8.70 17.59 12.67
CA LEU A 105 9.84 16.94 12.06
C LEU A 105 11.01 17.87 11.76
N ASN A 106 10.81 19.19 11.79
CA ASN A 106 11.85 20.15 11.44
C ASN A 106 12.15 21.15 12.58
N GLU A 107 13.41 21.59 12.67
CA GLU A 107 13.89 22.48 13.72
C GLU A 107 13.24 23.87 13.69
N ASN A 108 12.76 24.30 12.53
CA ASN A 108 12.11 25.61 12.35
C ASN A 108 10.69 25.63 12.91
N ASN A 109 10.12 24.47 13.28
CA ASN A 109 8.75 24.31 13.77
C ASN A 109 7.70 24.94 12.83
N LYS A 110 7.88 24.76 11.51
CA LYS A 110 7.02 25.28 10.45
C LYS A 110 6.40 24.17 9.63
N ILE A 111 5.31 24.48 8.93
CA ILE A 111 4.67 23.54 8.02
C ILE A 111 5.29 23.73 6.64
N TYR A 112 5.99 22.70 6.16
CA TYR A 112 6.57 22.65 4.81
C TYR A 112 5.93 21.61 3.92
N GLY A 113 4.96 20.84 4.44
CA GLY A 113 4.30 19.79 3.69
C GLY A 113 3.23 19.06 4.47
N ILE A 114 2.60 18.10 3.80
CA ILE A 114 1.58 17.23 4.35
C ILE A 114 1.95 15.78 4.07
N SER A 115 1.78 14.89 5.05
CA SER A 115 1.95 13.45 4.86
C SER A 115 0.90 12.86 3.91
N GLY A 116 1.25 11.87 3.11
CA GLY A 116 0.29 11.10 2.33
C GLY A 116 -0.37 10.00 3.17
N ASN A 117 -1.31 9.29 2.56
CA ASN A 117 -2.02 8.15 3.17
C ASN A 117 -2.62 8.48 4.55
N ILE A 118 -3.30 9.62 4.64
CA ILE A 118 -3.97 10.05 5.86
C ILE A 118 -5.37 9.44 5.88
N SER A 119 -5.80 8.91 7.03
CA SER A 119 -7.19 8.53 7.26
C SER A 119 -7.89 9.61 8.09
N LEU A 120 -9.05 10.07 7.60
CA LEU A 120 -9.97 10.90 8.39
C LEU A 120 -10.88 10.07 9.29
N ASP A 121 -10.96 8.77 9.04
CA ASP A 121 -11.84 7.84 9.75
C ASP A 121 -10.98 6.81 10.48
N THR A 122 -10.81 7.04 11.79
CA THR A 122 -10.04 6.15 12.67
C THR A 122 -10.83 4.90 13.07
N ASP A 123 -12.14 4.86 12.78
CA ASP A 123 -13.01 3.76 13.16
C ASP A 123 -13.17 2.72 12.04
N LYS A 124 -12.74 3.05 10.82
CA LYS A 124 -12.70 2.08 9.72
C LYS A 124 -11.46 1.22 9.83
N HIS A 125 -11.72 -0.06 10.09
CA HIS A 125 -10.69 -1.09 10.00
C HIS A 125 -10.41 -1.36 8.51
N SER A 126 -9.14 -1.30 8.12
CA SER A 126 -8.72 -1.85 6.84
C SER A 126 -8.81 -3.37 6.90
N ASP A 127 -9.08 -4.00 5.76
CA ASP A 127 -8.95 -5.44 5.62
C ASP A 127 -7.51 -5.87 5.93
N PHE A 128 -7.35 -7.07 6.48
CA PHE A 128 -6.02 -7.60 6.73
C PHE A 128 -5.34 -7.96 5.40
N ASP A 129 -4.29 -7.23 5.04
CA ASP A 129 -3.50 -7.55 3.85
C ASP A 129 -2.62 -8.79 4.06
N ILE A 130 -2.17 -8.99 5.30
CA ILE A 130 -1.27 -10.08 5.70
C ILE A 130 -1.95 -10.90 6.78
N ILE A 131 -2.60 -11.98 6.34
CA ILE A 131 -3.24 -13.00 7.18
C ILE A 131 -3.37 -14.28 6.36
N PRO A 132 -3.54 -15.47 6.96
CA PRO A 132 -3.82 -16.67 6.19
C PRO A 132 -5.11 -16.56 5.37
N TYR A 133 -5.00 -16.80 4.08
CA TYR A 133 -6.10 -17.00 3.15
C TYR A 133 -6.09 -18.45 2.68
N VAL A 134 -7.25 -19.11 2.75
CA VAL A 134 -7.39 -20.51 2.38
C VAL A 134 -8.42 -20.69 1.28
N ARG A 135 -8.26 -21.71 0.45
CA ARG A 135 -9.29 -22.19 -0.47
C ARG A 135 -10.53 -22.60 0.34
N TRP A 136 -11.52 -21.69 0.39
CA TRP A 136 -12.70 -21.84 1.22
C TRP A 136 -13.60 -23.02 0.82
N ASP A 137 -13.63 -23.33 -0.48
CA ASP A 137 -14.31 -24.50 -1.01
C ASP A 137 -13.74 -25.82 -0.44
N LEU A 138 -12.40 -25.90 -0.34
CA LEU A 138 -11.73 -27.06 0.25
C LEU A 138 -11.87 -27.09 1.77
N TYR A 139 -11.69 -25.96 2.43
CA TYR A 139 -11.82 -25.84 3.88
C TYR A 139 -13.22 -26.22 4.37
N SER A 140 -14.25 -25.76 3.65
CA SER A 140 -15.65 -26.14 3.95
C SER A 140 -15.91 -27.63 3.71
N ALA A 141 -15.34 -28.20 2.64
CA ALA A 141 -15.47 -29.64 2.35
C ALA A 141 -14.81 -30.53 3.42
N LEU A 142 -13.80 -30.01 4.14
CA LEU A 142 -13.18 -30.64 5.30
C LEU A 142 -14.04 -30.53 6.59
N GLY A 143 -15.19 -29.84 6.55
CA GLY A 143 -16.07 -29.64 7.69
C GLY A 143 -15.60 -28.57 8.69
N TYR A 144 -14.86 -27.56 8.23
CA TYR A 144 -14.38 -26.42 9.03
C TYR A 144 -13.52 -26.85 10.23
N PRO A 145 -12.37 -27.51 10.02
CA PRO A 145 -11.49 -27.93 11.11
C PRO A 145 -11.04 -26.73 11.94
N SER A 146 -11.01 -26.86 13.25
CA SER A 146 -10.60 -25.80 14.16
C SER A 146 -9.13 -25.45 13.97
N VAL A 147 -8.81 -24.15 13.90
CA VAL A 147 -7.46 -23.61 13.84
C VAL A 147 -7.27 -22.73 15.05
N ASN A 148 -6.44 -23.17 16.00
CA ASN A 148 -6.17 -22.46 17.24
C ASN A 148 -4.80 -21.76 17.21
N THR A 149 -3.84 -22.33 16.50
CA THR A 149 -2.46 -21.87 16.42
C THR A 149 -1.96 -21.89 14.98
N LEU A 150 -0.81 -21.24 14.72
CA LEU A 150 -0.12 -21.30 13.43
C LEU A 150 0.16 -22.75 12.99
N GLU A 151 0.54 -23.59 13.94
CA GLU A 151 0.93 -24.99 13.68
C GLU A 151 -0.25 -25.85 13.21
N ASP A 152 -1.50 -25.50 13.59
CA ASP A 152 -2.71 -26.21 13.15
C ASP A 152 -2.95 -26.07 11.64
N PHE A 153 -2.47 -24.98 11.03
CA PHE A 153 -2.52 -24.83 9.57
C PHE A 153 -1.79 -25.91 8.80
N GLU A 154 -0.75 -26.52 9.39
CA GLU A 154 0.01 -27.58 8.71
C GLU A 154 -0.88 -28.77 8.33
N SER A 155 -1.76 -29.20 9.23
CA SER A 155 -2.69 -30.29 8.97
C SER A 155 -3.79 -29.86 7.99
N VAL A 156 -4.36 -28.66 8.17
CA VAL A 156 -5.41 -28.11 7.30
C VAL A 156 -4.91 -27.98 5.85
N ILE A 157 -3.70 -27.42 5.66
CA ILE A 157 -3.06 -27.30 4.34
C ILE A 157 -2.84 -28.69 3.72
N SER A 158 -2.33 -29.63 4.49
CA SER A 158 -2.09 -31.01 4.02
C SER A 158 -3.39 -31.68 3.55
N ASP A 159 -4.46 -31.54 4.34
CA ASP A 159 -5.75 -32.14 4.01
C ASP A 159 -6.40 -31.47 2.79
N MET A 160 -6.29 -30.13 2.68
CA MET A 160 -6.76 -29.40 1.49
C MET A 160 -5.99 -29.81 0.22
N VAL A 161 -4.66 -29.97 0.29
CA VAL A 161 -3.86 -30.44 -0.84
C VAL A 161 -4.27 -31.85 -1.25
N SER A 162 -4.48 -32.74 -0.27
CA SER A 162 -4.92 -34.10 -0.51
C SER A 162 -6.28 -34.15 -1.21
N LEU A 163 -7.22 -33.30 -0.78
CA LEU A 163 -8.54 -33.19 -1.38
C LEU A 163 -8.47 -32.61 -2.79
N ALA A 164 -7.72 -31.53 -3.00
CA ALA A 164 -7.60 -30.88 -4.29
C ALA A 164 -6.86 -31.74 -5.33
N SER A 165 -5.86 -32.52 -4.92
CA SER A 165 -5.05 -33.37 -5.80
C SER A 165 -5.84 -34.56 -6.35
N SER A 166 -6.99 -34.90 -5.76
CA SER A 166 -7.91 -35.89 -6.33
C SER A 166 -8.57 -35.41 -7.62
N ASP A 167 -8.69 -34.09 -7.80
CA ASP A 167 -9.38 -33.46 -8.92
C ASP A 167 -8.43 -32.90 -10.00
N SER A 168 -7.26 -32.42 -9.59
CA SER A 168 -6.29 -31.80 -10.52
C SER A 168 -4.84 -32.02 -10.03
N GLY A 169 -4.07 -32.83 -10.70
CA GLY A 169 -2.84 -33.46 -10.24
C GLY A 169 -1.63 -32.62 -9.85
N ASN A 170 -1.70 -31.28 -9.75
CA ASN A 170 -0.55 -30.43 -9.39
C ASN A 170 -0.94 -29.26 -8.48
N VAL A 171 -1.46 -29.58 -7.28
CA VAL A 171 -1.80 -28.57 -6.28
C VAL A 171 -0.80 -28.62 -5.13
N THR A 172 -0.27 -27.47 -4.74
CA THR A 172 0.64 -27.31 -3.60
C THR A 172 -0.07 -26.63 -2.42
N GLY A 173 0.54 -26.71 -1.23
CA GLY A 173 0.05 -26.00 -0.06
C GLY A 173 0.19 -24.49 -0.22
N ILE A 174 1.41 -24.01 -0.34
CA ILE A 174 1.75 -22.61 -0.53
C ILE A 174 2.80 -22.45 -1.63
N SER A 175 2.65 -21.41 -2.44
CA SER A 175 3.65 -20.95 -3.39
C SER A 175 4.22 -19.62 -2.89
N LEU A 176 5.55 -19.52 -2.77
CA LEU A 176 6.29 -18.37 -2.27
C LEU A 176 7.12 -17.76 -3.40
N PHE A 177 7.70 -16.58 -3.15
CA PHE A 177 8.46 -15.82 -4.15
C PHE A 177 9.61 -15.04 -3.50
N THR A 178 10.56 -14.58 -4.31
CA THR A 178 11.79 -13.89 -3.87
C THR A 178 11.86 -12.43 -4.28
N SER A 179 10.80 -11.88 -4.92
CA SER A 179 10.85 -10.53 -5.53
C SER A 179 11.02 -9.39 -4.52
N TRP A 180 10.50 -9.52 -3.30
CA TRP A 180 10.55 -8.44 -2.30
C TRP A 180 11.84 -8.48 -1.48
N ASP A 181 12.36 -9.67 -1.25
CA ASP A 181 13.66 -9.90 -0.66
C ASP A 181 14.25 -11.22 -1.13
N ASN A 182 15.52 -11.27 -1.37
CA ASN A 182 16.18 -12.47 -1.86
C ASN A 182 16.31 -13.57 -0.79
N ASN A 183 15.95 -13.31 0.46
CA ASN A 183 16.11 -14.20 1.59
C ASN A 183 14.78 -14.73 2.15
N MET A 184 13.65 -14.38 1.52
CA MET A 184 12.30 -14.74 1.97
C MET A 184 11.98 -14.26 3.40
N LEU A 185 12.65 -13.21 3.87
CA LEU A 185 12.41 -12.60 5.18
C LEU A 185 10.97 -12.07 5.27
N ALA A 186 10.42 -11.52 4.16
CA ALA A 186 9.06 -11.04 4.09
C ALA A 186 8.02 -12.09 4.50
N CYS A 187 8.25 -13.37 4.17
CA CYS A 187 7.35 -14.45 4.60
C CYS A 187 7.39 -14.67 6.12
N ALA A 188 8.57 -14.57 6.74
CA ALA A 188 8.70 -14.68 8.19
C ALA A 188 8.08 -13.46 8.89
N SER A 189 8.26 -12.27 8.33
CA SER A 189 7.64 -11.03 8.81
C SER A 189 6.12 -11.07 8.67
N ALA A 190 5.59 -11.68 7.61
CA ALA A 190 4.16 -11.92 7.45
C ALA A 190 3.59 -12.79 8.61
N ILE A 191 4.30 -13.84 9.00
CA ILE A 191 3.91 -14.63 10.18
C ILE A 191 4.04 -13.80 11.47
N ALA A 192 5.11 -13.03 11.61
CA ALA A 192 5.31 -12.20 12.80
C ALA A 192 4.20 -11.16 12.98
N SER A 193 3.74 -10.51 11.89
CA SER A 193 2.67 -9.52 11.93
C SER A 193 1.34 -10.10 12.44
N MET A 194 1.07 -11.38 12.18
CA MET A 194 -0.11 -12.08 12.70
C MET A 194 -0.14 -12.22 14.23
N TYR A 195 1.01 -12.01 14.87
CA TYR A 195 1.18 -12.01 16.33
C TYR A 195 1.49 -10.63 16.91
N GLY A 196 1.30 -9.56 16.14
CA GLY A 196 1.50 -8.18 16.58
C GLY A 196 2.96 -7.73 16.57
N TYR A 197 3.81 -8.39 15.79
CA TYR A 197 5.20 -8.01 15.63
C TYR A 197 5.42 -7.24 14.34
N THR A 198 6.21 -6.18 14.40
CA THR A 198 6.74 -5.43 13.25
C THR A 198 8.28 -5.54 13.21
N GLU A 199 8.86 -5.48 12.02
CA GLU A 199 10.31 -5.46 11.89
C GLU A 199 10.90 -4.18 12.48
N TRP A 200 11.97 -4.33 13.27
CA TRP A 200 12.68 -3.20 13.85
C TRP A 200 14.19 -3.51 13.90
N GLY A 201 14.93 -2.90 13.01
CA GLY A 201 16.38 -3.13 12.91
C GLY A 201 16.72 -4.58 12.58
N THR A 202 17.36 -5.29 13.53
CA THR A 202 17.77 -6.69 13.38
C THR A 202 16.85 -7.67 14.13
N GLY A 203 15.61 -7.30 14.37
CA GLY A 203 14.64 -8.11 15.09
C GLY A 203 13.22 -7.65 14.91
N PHE A 204 12.39 -7.96 15.86
CA PHE A 204 10.95 -7.74 15.83
C PHE A 204 10.47 -7.07 17.12
N TYR A 205 9.68 -6.02 16.97
CA TYR A 205 9.04 -5.33 18.08
C TYR A 205 7.57 -5.72 18.14
N ASN A 206 7.11 -6.13 19.32
CA ASN A 206 5.71 -6.47 19.53
C ASN A 206 4.98 -5.27 20.11
N ILE A 207 4.04 -4.71 19.36
CA ILE A 207 3.27 -3.52 19.74
C ILE A 207 2.29 -3.78 20.88
N ASN A 208 1.82 -5.04 21.04
CA ASN A 208 0.85 -5.40 22.08
C ASN A 208 1.49 -5.58 23.45
N THR A 209 2.77 -5.92 23.49
CA THR A 209 3.50 -6.21 24.74
C THR A 209 4.63 -5.23 25.03
N ASP A 210 4.90 -4.30 24.12
CA ASP A 210 5.99 -3.32 24.23
C ASP A 210 7.36 -4.02 24.42
N THR A 211 7.61 -5.08 23.63
CA THR A 211 8.82 -5.90 23.77
C THR A 211 9.55 -6.07 22.43
N TYR A 212 10.87 -6.09 22.50
CA TYR A 212 11.74 -6.36 21.35
C TYR A 212 12.34 -7.77 21.44
N GLU A 213 12.32 -8.49 20.31
CA GLU A 213 12.98 -9.77 20.14
C GLU A 213 14.02 -9.69 19.01
N SER A 214 15.24 -10.13 19.30
CA SER A 214 16.23 -10.33 18.22
C SER A 214 15.80 -11.47 17.30
N CYS A 215 16.09 -11.36 15.99
CA CYS A 215 15.86 -12.45 15.02
C CYS A 215 16.62 -13.74 15.38
N THR A 216 17.64 -13.68 16.23
CA THR A 216 18.38 -14.84 16.73
C THR A 216 17.85 -15.41 18.05
N ALA A 217 16.78 -14.84 18.62
CA ALA A 217 16.15 -15.35 19.84
C ALA A 217 15.65 -16.78 19.62
N LYS A 218 16.15 -17.74 20.41
CA LYS A 218 15.97 -19.19 20.18
C LYS A 218 14.49 -19.63 20.04
N ASP A 219 13.62 -19.01 20.80
CA ASP A 219 12.18 -19.29 20.81
C ASP A 219 11.35 -18.05 20.42
N GLY A 220 12.00 -17.09 19.73
CA GLY A 220 11.35 -15.87 19.23
C GLY A 220 10.50 -16.13 18.00
N ILE A 221 9.69 -15.12 17.66
CA ILE A 221 8.71 -15.20 16.58
C ILE A 221 9.34 -15.51 15.21
N TYR A 222 10.52 -14.97 14.91
CA TYR A 222 11.25 -15.27 13.68
C TYR A 222 11.59 -16.75 13.55
N ILE A 223 12.13 -17.35 14.61
CA ILE A 223 12.47 -18.78 14.63
C ILE A 223 11.20 -19.64 14.55
N ARG A 224 10.09 -19.23 15.18
CA ARG A 224 8.80 -19.90 15.05
C ARG A 224 8.32 -19.89 13.60
N ALA A 225 8.38 -18.76 12.92
CA ALA A 225 8.03 -18.65 11.50
C ALA A 225 8.89 -19.56 10.61
N LEU A 226 10.21 -19.56 10.82
CA LEU A 226 11.11 -20.46 10.08
C LEU A 226 10.80 -21.94 10.33
N ARG A 227 10.47 -22.34 11.56
CA ARG A 227 10.05 -23.71 11.88
C ARG A 227 8.77 -24.10 11.15
N PHE A 228 7.79 -23.20 11.08
CA PHE A 228 6.55 -23.43 10.33
C PHE A 228 6.84 -23.70 8.85
N PHE A 229 7.58 -22.84 8.16
CA PHE A 229 7.96 -23.04 6.76
C PHE A 229 8.81 -24.29 6.56
N ASN A 230 9.74 -24.57 7.47
CA ASN A 230 10.55 -25.79 7.39
C ASN A 230 9.67 -27.05 7.50
N SER A 231 8.66 -27.04 8.37
CA SER A 231 7.71 -28.14 8.50
C SER A 231 6.89 -28.33 7.24
N LEU A 232 6.34 -27.25 6.65
CA LEU A 232 5.64 -27.31 5.37
C LEU A 232 6.55 -27.84 4.24
N TYR A 233 7.80 -27.37 4.18
CA TYR A 233 8.76 -27.84 3.18
C TYR A 233 9.04 -29.35 3.32
N ARG A 234 9.27 -29.83 4.54
CA ARG A 234 9.54 -31.26 4.80
C ARG A 234 8.35 -32.16 4.46
N LYS A 235 7.14 -31.62 4.53
CA LYS A 235 5.88 -32.31 4.13
C LYS A 235 5.60 -32.21 2.62
N GLY A 236 6.45 -31.48 1.85
CA GLY A 236 6.22 -31.26 0.42
C GLY A 236 5.05 -30.33 0.10
N LEU A 237 4.69 -29.45 1.06
CA LEU A 237 3.56 -28.51 0.94
C LEU A 237 3.99 -27.14 0.40
N ILE A 238 5.29 -26.87 0.24
CA ILE A 238 5.78 -25.66 -0.43
C ILE A 238 6.07 -25.99 -1.87
N ASP A 239 5.66 -25.10 -2.79
CA ASP A 239 6.01 -25.22 -4.20
C ASP A 239 7.53 -25.28 -4.36
N LYS A 240 8.00 -26.24 -5.15
CA LYS A 240 9.43 -26.52 -5.37
C LYS A 240 10.20 -25.34 -5.97
N ASP A 241 9.52 -24.48 -6.74
CA ASP A 241 10.10 -23.34 -7.43
C ASP A 241 10.07 -22.04 -6.60
N SER A 242 9.49 -22.09 -5.38
CA SER A 242 9.33 -20.94 -4.46
C SER A 242 10.62 -20.16 -4.19
N MET A 243 11.77 -20.83 -4.19
CA MET A 243 13.07 -20.21 -3.89
C MET A 243 13.70 -19.49 -5.11
N SER A 244 13.06 -19.54 -6.27
CA SER A 244 13.59 -18.97 -7.52
C SER A 244 12.58 -18.20 -8.35
N GLN A 245 11.29 -18.29 -8.01
CA GLN A 245 10.23 -17.61 -8.76
C GLN A 245 10.00 -16.18 -8.29
N THR A 246 9.42 -15.39 -9.20
CA THR A 246 9.02 -14.01 -8.94
C THR A 246 7.58 -13.92 -8.45
N TYR A 247 7.19 -12.76 -7.91
CA TYR A 247 5.82 -12.47 -7.52
C TYR A 247 4.83 -12.71 -8.68
N ASP A 248 5.15 -12.26 -9.90
CA ASP A 248 4.28 -12.42 -11.07
C ASP A 248 4.05 -13.89 -11.46
N ILE A 249 5.06 -14.74 -11.28
CA ILE A 249 4.92 -16.20 -11.53
C ILE A 249 4.02 -16.80 -10.46
N THR A 250 4.26 -16.47 -9.19
CA THR A 250 3.47 -16.92 -8.07
C THR A 250 2.00 -16.48 -8.19
N THR A 251 1.75 -15.24 -8.60
CA THR A 251 0.38 -14.74 -8.84
C THR A 251 -0.37 -15.62 -9.84
N LYS A 252 0.26 -15.99 -10.94
CA LYS A 252 -0.34 -16.88 -11.95
C LYS A 252 -0.64 -18.28 -11.42
N ASP A 253 0.13 -18.77 -10.45
CA ASP A 253 -0.15 -20.06 -9.80
C ASP A 253 -1.38 -19.98 -8.91
N TYR A 254 -1.53 -18.86 -8.16
CA TYR A 254 -2.76 -18.62 -7.39
C TYR A 254 -3.98 -18.44 -8.30
N GLU A 255 -3.88 -17.64 -9.37
CA GLU A 255 -4.96 -17.46 -10.35
C GLU A 255 -5.48 -18.79 -10.92
N LYS A 256 -4.60 -19.75 -11.11
CA LYS A 256 -4.94 -21.12 -11.60
C LYS A 256 -5.46 -22.05 -10.52
N GLY A 257 -5.35 -21.66 -9.23
CA GLY A 257 -5.71 -22.52 -8.11
C GLY A 257 -4.69 -23.61 -7.78
N ASN A 258 -3.43 -23.44 -8.19
CA ASN A 258 -2.34 -24.38 -7.92
C ASN A 258 -1.85 -24.32 -6.46
N ALA A 259 -2.22 -23.30 -5.69
CA ALA A 259 -1.93 -23.19 -4.25
C ALA A 259 -3.23 -23.06 -3.44
N VAL A 260 -3.30 -23.71 -2.28
CA VAL A 260 -4.50 -23.74 -1.44
C VAL A 260 -4.44 -22.75 -0.27
N PHE A 261 -3.27 -22.20 0.04
CA PHE A 261 -3.02 -21.32 1.17
C PHE A 261 -2.14 -20.15 0.75
N SER A 262 -2.46 -18.94 1.19
CA SER A 262 -1.67 -17.72 0.98
C SER A 262 -1.52 -16.94 2.29
N LEU A 263 -0.45 -16.16 2.41
CA LEU A 263 -0.26 -15.18 3.50
C LEU A 263 -0.70 -13.77 3.10
N TYR A 264 -1.04 -13.55 1.81
CA TYR A 264 -1.27 -12.23 1.25
C TYR A 264 -2.62 -12.13 0.58
N SER A 265 -3.37 -11.07 0.91
CA SER A 265 -4.69 -10.73 0.32
C SER A 265 -4.61 -10.60 -1.20
N THR A 266 -3.53 -9.98 -1.72
CA THR A 266 -3.34 -9.74 -3.14
C THR A 266 -3.27 -11.03 -3.96
N LEU A 267 -2.56 -12.06 -3.47
CA LEU A 267 -2.52 -13.38 -4.12
C LEU A 267 -3.87 -14.10 -4.03
N ALA A 268 -4.54 -13.99 -2.88
CA ALA A 268 -5.89 -14.56 -2.70
C ALA A 268 -6.90 -13.88 -3.64
N SER A 269 -6.83 -12.57 -3.81
CA SER A 269 -7.69 -11.81 -4.73
C SER A 269 -7.49 -12.24 -6.19
N GLY A 270 -6.27 -12.59 -6.60
CA GLY A 270 -6.00 -13.13 -7.91
C GLY A 270 -6.74 -14.43 -8.20
N TYR A 271 -6.91 -15.30 -7.17
CA TYR A 271 -7.73 -16.50 -7.29
C TYR A 271 -9.24 -16.19 -7.39
N ASN A 272 -9.72 -15.15 -6.72
CA ASN A 272 -11.14 -14.79 -6.60
C ASN A 272 -11.70 -14.14 -7.89
N SER A 273 -11.42 -14.73 -9.04
CA SER A 273 -11.97 -14.32 -10.33
C SER A 273 -13.50 -14.54 -10.37
N ALA A 274 -14.18 -13.78 -11.22
CA ALA A 274 -15.62 -13.94 -11.44
C ALA A 274 -16.00 -15.41 -11.79
N THR A 275 -15.13 -16.09 -12.54
CA THR A 275 -15.31 -17.51 -12.90
C THR A 275 -15.22 -18.43 -11.69
N HIS A 276 -14.24 -18.25 -10.81
CA HIS A 276 -14.11 -19.06 -9.60
C HIS A 276 -15.26 -18.81 -8.63
N ILE A 277 -15.63 -17.54 -8.42
CA ILE A 277 -16.76 -17.16 -7.55
C ILE A 277 -18.07 -17.78 -8.05
N ALA A 278 -18.33 -17.72 -9.36
CA ALA A 278 -19.53 -18.35 -9.95
C ALA A 278 -19.56 -19.89 -9.78
N GLN A 279 -18.40 -20.52 -9.57
CA GLN A 279 -18.27 -21.95 -9.26
C GLN A 279 -18.32 -22.24 -7.75
N GLY A 280 -18.56 -21.24 -6.89
CA GLY A 280 -18.53 -21.38 -5.44
C GLY A 280 -17.11 -21.54 -4.87
N LYS A 281 -16.10 -21.15 -5.62
CA LYS A 281 -14.68 -21.23 -5.23
C LYS A 281 -14.14 -19.85 -4.89
N SER A 282 -13.52 -19.73 -3.72
CA SER A 282 -12.86 -18.49 -3.29
C SER A 282 -11.73 -18.78 -2.33
N MET A 283 -10.79 -17.85 -2.21
CA MET A 283 -9.86 -17.79 -1.09
C MET A 283 -10.39 -16.76 -0.08
N MET A 284 -10.53 -17.16 1.17
CA MET A 284 -11.09 -16.36 2.27
C MET A 284 -10.10 -16.34 3.44
N PRO A 285 -10.11 -15.27 4.26
CA PRO A 285 -9.26 -15.20 5.44
C PRO A 285 -9.68 -16.25 6.48
N LEU A 286 -8.67 -16.87 7.10
CA LEU A 286 -8.85 -17.81 8.21
C LEU A 286 -7.90 -17.46 9.35
N VAL A 287 -8.48 -16.99 10.46
CA VAL A 287 -7.74 -16.48 11.62
C VAL A 287 -7.60 -17.60 12.66
N ALA A 288 -6.38 -17.91 13.10
CA ALA A 288 -6.16 -18.79 14.24
C ALA A 288 -6.57 -18.09 15.55
N ALA A 289 -7.03 -18.87 16.51
CA ALA A 289 -7.54 -18.33 17.78
C ALA A 289 -6.48 -17.57 18.61
N ASP A 290 -5.20 -17.91 18.44
CA ASP A 290 -4.06 -17.26 19.13
C ASP A 290 -3.49 -16.05 18.37
N PHE A 291 -3.98 -15.73 17.18
CA PHE A 291 -3.53 -14.58 16.43
C PHE A 291 -3.94 -13.26 17.09
N LYS A 292 -3.02 -12.32 17.07
CA LYS A 292 -3.22 -10.92 17.46
C LYS A 292 -2.58 -10.05 16.40
N PRO A 293 -3.15 -10.04 15.19
CA PRO A 293 -2.51 -9.39 14.05
C PRO A 293 -2.40 -7.89 14.30
N GLU A 294 -1.31 -7.33 13.81
CA GLU A 294 -1.18 -5.90 13.64
C GLU A 294 -2.07 -5.48 12.48
N CYS A 295 -2.99 -4.56 12.76
CA CYS A 295 -3.66 -3.81 11.71
C CYS A 295 -2.89 -2.52 11.50
N SER A 296 -2.26 -2.35 10.36
CA SER A 296 -1.83 -1.03 9.95
C SER A 296 -3.09 -0.24 9.57
N GLN A 297 -3.59 0.55 10.51
CA GLN A 297 -4.59 1.55 10.18
C GLN A 297 -3.91 2.70 9.43
N ASN A 298 -4.58 3.25 8.43
CA ASN A 298 -4.19 4.54 7.91
C ASN A 298 -4.21 5.54 9.08
N SER A 299 -3.07 6.14 9.35
CA SER A 299 -2.90 7.05 10.48
C SER A 299 -3.50 8.42 10.16
N ILE A 300 -4.11 9.08 11.16
CA ILE A 300 -4.47 10.52 11.07
C ILE A 300 -3.24 11.40 10.83
N TYR A 301 -2.07 10.91 11.19
CA TYR A 301 -0.79 11.59 10.96
C TYR A 301 -0.23 11.34 9.55
N GLY A 302 -0.77 10.36 8.83
CA GLY A 302 -0.30 9.94 7.52
C GLY A 302 0.97 9.09 7.56
N SER A 303 1.50 8.80 6.37
CA SER A 303 2.70 8.00 6.17
C SER A 303 3.97 8.85 6.11
N GLN A 304 5.11 8.19 5.85
CA GLN A 304 6.40 8.85 5.60
C GLN A 304 6.46 9.60 4.26
N TYR A 305 5.52 9.38 3.35
CA TYR A 305 5.46 10.13 2.09
C TYR A 305 4.94 11.52 2.37
N ILE A 306 5.73 12.55 2.02
CA ILE A 306 5.39 13.93 2.33
C ILE A 306 5.34 14.75 1.05
N TRP A 307 4.22 15.43 0.84
CA TRP A 307 3.99 16.35 -0.27
C TRP A 307 4.38 17.76 0.14
N SER A 308 5.16 18.44 -0.67
CA SER A 308 5.69 19.77 -0.38
C SER A 308 5.67 20.65 -1.63
N VAL A 309 5.75 21.95 -1.41
CA VAL A 309 5.94 22.97 -2.47
C VAL A 309 7.34 23.54 -2.35
N ALA A 310 8.05 23.69 -3.47
CA ALA A 310 9.38 24.27 -3.47
C ALA A 310 9.36 25.75 -3.10
N SER A 311 10.41 26.25 -2.41
CA SER A 311 10.51 27.64 -2.03
C SER A 311 10.62 28.61 -3.22
N ASN A 312 11.01 28.11 -4.38
CA ASN A 312 11.15 28.83 -5.64
C ASN A 312 10.14 28.41 -6.70
N ALA A 313 9.04 27.74 -6.30
CA ALA A 313 7.96 27.35 -7.21
C ALA A 313 7.46 28.59 -7.98
N LYS A 314 7.28 28.43 -9.29
CA LYS A 314 6.89 29.55 -10.15
C LYS A 314 5.42 29.95 -9.94
N TYR A 315 4.56 28.99 -9.62
CA TYR A 315 3.12 29.18 -9.41
C TYR A 315 2.69 28.47 -8.11
N PRO A 316 3.13 28.96 -6.92
CA PRO A 316 2.88 28.29 -5.66
C PRO A 316 1.40 28.12 -5.36
N GLU A 317 0.54 29.10 -5.72
CA GLU A 317 -0.90 29.02 -5.53
C GLU A 317 -1.50 27.83 -6.27
N ARG A 318 -1.07 27.60 -7.52
CA ARG A 318 -1.52 26.45 -8.32
C ARG A 318 -1.06 25.11 -7.73
N CYS A 319 0.16 25.08 -7.18
CA CYS A 319 0.65 23.90 -6.48
C CYS A 319 -0.23 23.58 -5.27
N PHE A 320 -0.58 24.58 -4.46
CA PHE A 320 -1.45 24.39 -3.30
C PHE A 320 -2.88 23.97 -3.69
N GLU A 321 -3.48 24.61 -4.68
CA GLU A 321 -4.82 24.26 -5.16
C GLU A 321 -4.87 22.80 -5.66
N PHE A 322 -3.86 22.38 -6.41
CA PHE A 322 -3.74 21.01 -6.90
C PHE A 322 -3.54 20.02 -5.75
N ILE A 323 -2.60 20.26 -4.82
CA ILE A 323 -2.38 19.40 -3.66
C ILE A 323 -3.65 19.33 -2.80
N ASN A 324 -4.31 20.46 -2.55
CA ASN A 324 -5.56 20.50 -1.79
C ASN A 324 -6.65 19.62 -2.39
N TRP A 325 -6.78 19.65 -3.72
CA TRP A 325 -7.72 18.78 -4.41
C TRP A 325 -7.32 17.30 -4.32
N MET A 326 -6.04 16.97 -4.49
CA MET A 326 -5.55 15.58 -4.35
C MET A 326 -5.90 14.97 -2.99
N PHE A 327 -5.98 15.79 -1.94
CA PHE A 327 -6.36 15.38 -0.59
C PHE A 327 -7.85 15.54 -0.28
N SER A 328 -8.65 16.05 -1.20
CA SER A 328 -10.11 16.15 -1.06
C SER A 328 -10.83 14.86 -1.48
N PRO A 329 -12.08 14.63 -1.05
CA PRO A 329 -12.87 13.48 -1.49
C PRO A 329 -12.94 13.36 -3.01
N ASP A 330 -13.19 14.46 -3.73
CA ASP A 330 -13.26 14.47 -5.20
C ASP A 330 -11.93 14.06 -5.84
N GLY A 331 -10.81 14.55 -5.32
CA GLY A 331 -9.48 14.20 -5.82
C GLY A 331 -9.16 12.72 -5.57
N ILE A 332 -9.45 12.23 -4.37
CA ILE A 332 -9.24 10.82 -4.01
C ILE A 332 -10.11 9.91 -4.89
N LEU A 333 -11.40 10.20 -5.04
CA LEU A 333 -12.29 9.42 -5.90
C LEU A 333 -11.85 9.46 -7.37
N THR A 334 -11.46 10.64 -7.87
CA THR A 334 -11.02 10.80 -9.26
C THR A 334 -9.72 10.02 -9.52
N THR A 335 -8.74 10.09 -8.61
CA THR A 335 -7.47 9.37 -8.80
C THR A 335 -7.60 7.86 -8.63
N THR A 336 -8.57 7.40 -7.84
CA THR A 336 -8.83 5.97 -7.59
C THR A 336 -9.70 5.34 -8.69
N TYR A 337 -10.74 6.04 -9.12
CA TYR A 337 -11.78 5.46 -9.99
C TYR A 337 -11.88 6.09 -11.36
N GLY A 338 -11.12 7.15 -11.66
CA GLY A 338 -11.16 7.86 -12.94
C GLY A 338 -12.03 9.11 -12.94
N PRO A 339 -12.40 9.66 -14.12
CA PRO A 339 -13.14 10.92 -14.22
C PRO A 339 -14.56 10.81 -13.68
N GLN A 340 -14.95 11.79 -12.87
CA GLN A 340 -16.33 11.92 -12.40
C GLN A 340 -17.32 12.03 -13.58
N SER A 341 -18.54 11.54 -13.39
CA SER A 341 -19.62 11.44 -14.38
C SER A 341 -19.34 10.47 -15.53
N LEU A 342 -18.15 9.90 -15.60
CA LEU A 342 -17.80 8.84 -16.54
C LEU A 342 -17.66 7.49 -15.84
N THR A 343 -16.75 7.40 -14.88
CA THR A 343 -16.44 6.14 -14.17
C THR A 343 -17.07 6.05 -12.77
N TRP A 344 -17.36 7.19 -12.17
CA TRP A 344 -18.06 7.31 -10.88
C TRP A 344 -18.87 8.61 -10.85
N ASP A 345 -19.86 8.70 -9.96
CA ASP A 345 -20.63 9.93 -9.71
C ASP A 345 -21.26 9.89 -8.31
N TYR A 346 -21.96 10.95 -7.94
CA TYR A 346 -22.78 11.00 -6.74
C TYR A 346 -24.24 10.69 -7.05
N ASP A 347 -24.89 9.93 -6.17
CA ASP A 347 -26.33 9.72 -6.25
C ASP A 347 -27.12 10.94 -5.72
N SER A 348 -28.47 10.83 -5.70
CA SER A 348 -29.35 11.89 -5.22
C SER A 348 -29.22 12.19 -3.72
N GLU A 349 -28.55 11.31 -2.95
CA GLU A 349 -28.28 11.46 -1.51
C GLU A 349 -26.87 12.00 -1.25
N GLY A 350 -26.09 12.21 -2.33
CA GLY A 350 -24.70 12.69 -2.26
C GLY A 350 -23.70 11.56 -1.91
N LEU A 351 -24.05 10.30 -2.08
CA LEU A 351 -23.17 9.18 -1.88
C LEU A 351 -22.45 8.81 -3.19
N PRO A 352 -21.14 8.59 -3.18
CA PRO A 352 -20.41 8.21 -4.38
C PRO A 352 -20.75 6.78 -4.80
N TYR A 353 -20.89 6.57 -6.10
CA TYR A 353 -21.11 5.25 -6.70
C TYR A 353 -20.29 5.09 -7.98
N ILE A 354 -19.96 3.84 -8.33
CA ILE A 354 -19.28 3.50 -9.59
C ILE A 354 -20.34 3.31 -10.68
N THR A 355 -20.16 3.97 -11.82
CA THR A 355 -21.05 3.81 -12.98
C THR A 355 -20.89 2.45 -13.64
N ASP A 356 -21.82 2.05 -14.51
CA ASP A 356 -21.71 0.81 -15.29
C ASP A 356 -20.43 0.78 -16.11
N PHE A 357 -20.06 1.90 -16.75
CA PHE A 357 -18.80 2.04 -17.48
C PHE A 357 -17.59 1.94 -16.56
N GLY A 358 -17.66 2.52 -15.37
CA GLY A 358 -16.61 2.39 -14.34
C GLY A 358 -16.38 0.93 -13.94
N TYR A 359 -17.44 0.16 -13.76
CA TYR A 359 -17.34 -1.29 -13.49
C TYR A 359 -16.71 -2.04 -14.68
N GLU A 360 -17.06 -1.69 -15.93
CA GLU A 360 -16.41 -2.27 -17.10
C GLU A 360 -14.90 -1.98 -17.12
N CYS A 361 -14.48 -0.75 -16.78
CA CYS A 361 -13.06 -0.38 -16.71
C CYS A 361 -12.31 -1.15 -15.60
N LEU A 362 -12.91 -1.34 -14.43
CA LEU A 362 -12.30 -2.06 -13.32
C LEU A 362 -12.19 -3.58 -13.57
N THR A 363 -13.11 -4.15 -14.34
CA THR A 363 -13.17 -5.59 -14.61
C THR A 363 -12.47 -6.01 -15.90
N ASN A 364 -12.21 -5.09 -16.81
CA ASN A 364 -11.56 -5.34 -18.09
C ASN A 364 -10.06 -5.03 -18.00
N THR A 365 -9.27 -6.03 -17.62
CA THR A 365 -7.79 -5.94 -17.54
C THR A 365 -7.07 -5.90 -18.90
N SER A 366 -7.80 -5.72 -20.00
CA SER A 366 -7.28 -5.75 -21.38
C SER A 366 -7.20 -4.39 -22.08
N THR A 367 -7.25 -3.28 -21.32
CA THR A 367 -6.98 -1.94 -21.85
C THR A 367 -5.72 -1.34 -21.27
#